data_6eb4647492f1f0b5150e1a96a8130672
#
_entry.id   6eb4647492f1f0b5150e1a96a8130672
#
_cell.length_a   1.000
_cell.length_b   1.000
_cell.length_c   1.000
_cell.angle_alpha   90.00
_cell.angle_beta   90.00
_cell.angle_gamma   90.00
#
_symmetry.space_group_name_H-M   'P 1'
#
loop_
_entity.id
_entity.type
_entity.pdbx_description
1 polymer ?
#
loop_
_entity_poly.entity_id
_entity_poly.type
_entity_poly.pdbx_seq_one_letter_code
_entity_poly.pdbx_strand_id
1 'polypeptide(L)'
;RGLGDVYKRQGHYLGLHHVFAEKDNKPIESYADTDYCTDTKSYNRPAYNTWLSQYIENKRQEAESAGKDVIVLLSDMISRQNDTGDTWSSINLMDYSMSLNYQFTAQQRERIRQVLYYSPLIPGPKKERPNTRSTETATDEPLDLPVIIVK
;
A
#
# COMPACT_ATOMS: atom_id res chain seq x y z
N ARG A 1 6.03 -13.61 12.28
CA ARG A 1 5.90 -12.70 11.11
C ARG A 1 4.58 -13.03 10.42
N GLY A 2 3.65 -12.07 10.36
CA GLY A 2 2.31 -12.29 9.81
C GLY A 2 2.30 -12.40 8.28
N LEU A 3 1.23 -13.00 7.74
CA LEU A 3 0.97 -13.10 6.29
C LEU A 3 1.10 -11.74 5.57
N GLY A 4 0.71 -10.64 6.20
CA GLY A 4 0.85 -9.28 5.66
C GLY A 4 2.29 -8.90 5.29
N ASP A 5 3.29 -9.32 6.07
CA ASP A 5 4.71 -9.06 5.76
C ASP A 5 5.18 -9.83 4.52
N VAL A 6 4.65 -11.03 4.30
CA VAL A 6 5.00 -11.85 3.12
C VAL A 6 4.45 -11.19 1.86
N TYR A 7 3.17 -10.82 1.85
CA TYR A 7 2.53 -10.15 0.70
C TYR A 7 3.16 -8.79 0.39
N LYS A 8 3.54 -8.03 1.42
CA LYS A 8 4.23 -6.75 1.24
C LYS A 8 5.59 -6.91 0.55
N ARG A 9 6.40 -7.89 0.99
CA ARG A 9 7.68 -8.20 0.33
C ARG A 9 7.48 -8.67 -1.11
N GLN A 10 6.46 -9.47 -1.37
CA GLN A 10 6.09 -9.87 -2.72
C GLN A 10 5.68 -8.66 -3.56
N GLY A 11 4.90 -7.72 -2.99
CA GLY A 11 4.55 -6.47 -3.65
C GLY A 11 5.77 -5.67 -4.07
N HIS A 12 6.75 -5.48 -3.17
CA HIS A 12 8.01 -4.81 -3.50
C HIS A 12 8.81 -5.54 -4.58
N TYR A 13 8.91 -6.87 -4.49
CA TYR A 13 9.57 -7.68 -5.51
C TYR A 13 8.92 -7.51 -6.88
N LEU A 14 7.62 -7.28 -6.92
CA LEU A 14 6.83 -7.01 -8.12
C LEU A 14 6.72 -5.51 -8.46
N GLY A 15 7.60 -4.68 -7.90
CA GLY A 15 7.74 -3.28 -8.26
C GLY A 15 6.72 -2.32 -7.63
N LEU A 16 6.00 -2.74 -6.59
CA LEU A 16 5.14 -1.84 -5.83
C LEU A 16 5.93 -1.05 -4.79
N HIS A 17 5.50 0.18 -4.56
CA HIS A 17 5.96 1.06 -3.49
C HIS A 17 4.94 1.13 -2.35
N HIS A 18 5.34 1.70 -1.21
CA HIS A 18 4.40 1.96 -0.12
C HIS A 18 3.39 3.06 -0.50
N VAL A 19 2.20 3.00 0.08
CA VAL A 19 1.12 3.97 -0.16
C VAL A 19 1.27 5.29 0.63
N PHE A 20 2.35 5.48 1.35
CA PHE A 20 2.70 6.72 2.05
C PHE A 20 3.92 7.37 1.38
N ALA A 21 4.09 8.68 1.59
CA ALA A 21 5.22 9.40 1.02
C ALA A 21 6.56 8.84 1.52
N GLU A 22 7.43 8.43 0.57
CA GLU A 22 8.76 7.90 0.86
C GLU A 22 9.82 8.41 -0.11
N LYS A 23 11.06 8.46 0.37
CA LYS A 23 12.25 8.73 -0.42
C LYS A 23 13.36 7.81 0.03
N ASP A 24 14.05 7.17 -0.92
CA ASP A 24 15.13 6.21 -0.64
C ASP A 24 14.67 5.08 0.34
N ASN A 25 13.46 4.57 0.12
CA ASN A 25 12.78 3.56 0.95
C ASN A 25 12.59 3.98 2.43
N LYS A 26 12.54 5.28 2.71
CA LYS A 26 12.27 5.82 4.04
C LYS A 26 11.06 6.74 4.01
N PRO A 27 10.14 6.62 5.00
CA PRO A 27 9.04 7.57 5.12
C PRO A 27 9.55 9.00 5.28
N ILE A 28 8.90 9.93 4.60
CA ILE A 28 9.21 11.37 4.70
C ILE A 28 7.99 12.15 5.20
N GLU A 29 8.23 13.31 5.79
CA GLU A 29 7.18 14.24 6.24
C GLU A 29 6.53 14.93 5.04
N SER A 30 5.69 14.20 4.32
CA SER A 30 5.00 14.67 3.13
C SER A 30 3.70 13.88 2.93
N TYR A 31 2.75 14.48 2.21
CA TYR A 31 1.53 13.83 1.71
C TYR A 31 1.63 13.47 0.23
N ALA A 32 2.77 13.71 -0.40
CA ALA A 32 2.96 13.45 -1.82
C ALA A 32 2.72 11.97 -2.16
N ASP A 33 2.08 11.73 -3.28
CA ASP A 33 1.97 10.40 -3.85
C ASP A 33 3.33 10.03 -4.49
N THR A 34 3.97 8.99 -3.94
CA THR A 34 5.27 8.48 -4.39
C THR A 34 5.22 7.04 -4.85
N ASP A 35 4.03 6.41 -4.88
CA ASP A 35 3.87 5.02 -5.27
C ASP A 35 3.56 4.82 -6.76
N TYR A 36 3.35 5.93 -7.48
CA TYR A 36 3.03 5.96 -8.92
C TYR A 36 1.70 5.29 -9.28
N CYS A 37 0.74 5.23 -8.35
CA CYS A 37 -0.59 4.68 -8.53
C CYS A 37 -1.64 5.71 -8.11
N THR A 38 -2.26 6.39 -9.06
CA THR A 38 -3.20 7.49 -8.78
C THR A 38 -4.52 7.04 -8.11
N ASP A 39 -4.75 5.74 -8.01
CA ASP A 39 -5.89 5.15 -7.32
C ASP A 39 -5.58 4.71 -5.87
N THR A 40 -4.39 4.98 -5.38
CA THR A 40 -4.02 4.90 -3.96
C THR A 40 -4.18 6.26 -3.29
N LYS A 41 -4.33 6.26 -1.97
CA LYS A 41 -4.38 7.48 -1.16
C LYS A 41 -3.10 7.57 -0.34
N SER A 42 -2.32 8.64 -0.55
CA SER A 42 -1.09 8.89 0.20
C SER A 42 -1.35 9.63 1.50
N TYR A 43 -0.52 9.39 2.50
CA TYR A 43 -0.57 10.07 3.80
C TYR A 43 0.83 10.32 4.36
N ASN A 44 0.94 11.26 5.31
CA ASN A 44 2.17 11.55 6.03
C ASN A 44 2.38 10.53 7.16
N ARG A 45 3.21 9.51 6.93
CA ARG A 45 3.46 8.45 7.90
C ARG A 45 4.17 8.91 9.16
N PRO A 46 5.22 9.76 9.15
CA PRO A 46 5.80 10.32 10.36
C PRO A 46 4.76 11.04 11.24
N ALA A 47 3.93 11.89 10.64
CA ALA A 47 2.86 12.59 11.35
C ALA A 47 1.83 11.60 11.96
N TYR A 48 1.44 10.58 11.18
CA TYR A 48 0.57 9.51 11.69
C TYR A 48 1.19 8.77 12.88
N ASN A 49 2.48 8.42 12.83
CA ASN A 49 3.15 7.73 13.94
C ASN A 49 3.18 8.58 15.21
N THR A 50 3.43 9.87 15.07
CA THR A 50 3.39 10.83 16.18
C THR A 50 2.00 10.89 16.80
N TRP A 51 0.98 11.06 15.96
CA TRP A 51 -0.42 11.06 16.38
C TRP A 51 -0.79 9.74 17.10
N LEU A 52 -0.43 8.59 16.53
CA LEU A 52 -0.75 7.28 17.11
C LEU A 52 -0.12 7.10 18.51
N SER A 53 1.14 7.52 18.66
CA SER A 53 1.83 7.46 19.95
C SER A 53 1.14 8.33 21.01
N GLN A 54 0.73 9.55 20.63
CA GLN A 54 -0.03 10.45 21.50
C GLN A 54 -1.41 9.89 21.83
N TYR A 55 -2.12 9.33 20.85
CA TYR A 55 -3.43 8.73 21.05
C TYR A 55 -3.38 7.59 22.07
N ILE A 56 -2.42 6.68 21.93
CA ILE A 56 -2.23 5.57 22.87
C ILE A 56 -1.89 6.07 24.28
N GLU A 57 -1.00 7.06 24.38
CA GLU A 57 -0.61 7.63 25.66
C GLU A 57 -1.78 8.34 26.37
N ASN A 58 -2.58 9.11 25.64
CA ASN A 58 -3.78 9.74 26.18
C ASN A 58 -4.78 8.69 26.68
N LYS A 59 -4.99 7.60 25.93
CA LYS A 59 -5.87 6.50 26.37
C LYS A 59 -5.35 5.80 27.62
N ARG A 60 -4.03 5.65 27.75
CA ARG A 60 -3.41 5.11 28.95
C ARG A 60 -3.66 6.00 30.17
N GLN A 61 -3.47 7.31 30.04
CA GLN A 61 -3.69 8.29 31.12
C GLN A 61 -5.17 8.36 31.52
N GLU A 62 -6.10 8.34 30.55
CA GLU A 62 -7.53 8.27 30.82
C GLU A 62 -7.90 7.02 31.63
N ALA A 63 -7.36 5.85 31.24
CA ALA A 63 -7.61 4.59 31.93
C ALA A 63 -7.04 4.58 33.36
N GLU A 64 -5.80 5.04 33.53
CA GLU A 64 -5.15 5.17 34.84
C GLU A 64 -5.96 6.09 35.80
N SER A 65 -6.40 7.24 35.29
CA SER A 65 -7.20 8.19 36.08
C SER A 65 -8.58 7.63 36.45
N ALA A 66 -9.15 6.77 35.65
CA ALA A 66 -10.44 6.14 35.88
C ALA A 66 -10.36 4.80 36.63
N GLY A 67 -9.15 4.28 36.88
CA GLY A 67 -8.95 2.96 37.47
C GLY A 67 -9.50 1.83 36.59
N LYS A 68 -9.40 1.95 35.26
CA LYS A 68 -9.94 1.03 34.26
C LYS A 68 -8.86 0.51 33.33
N ASP A 69 -9.19 -0.53 32.56
CA ASP A 69 -8.32 -1.03 31.52
C ASP A 69 -8.21 -0.05 30.34
N VAL A 70 -7.06 -0.06 29.67
CA VAL A 70 -6.81 0.75 28.48
C VAL A 70 -7.61 0.20 27.29
N ILE A 71 -8.49 1.01 26.73
CA ILE A 71 -9.27 0.66 25.55
C ILE A 71 -8.87 1.57 24.40
N VAL A 72 -8.34 0.98 23.32
CA VAL A 72 -8.06 1.65 22.05
C VAL A 72 -8.95 1.05 20.96
N LEU A 73 -9.51 1.89 20.10
CA LEU A 73 -10.37 1.44 19.02
C LEU A 73 -9.50 1.16 17.78
N LEU A 74 -9.65 -0.04 17.23
CA LEU A 74 -8.95 -0.44 16.00
C LEU A 74 -9.33 0.49 14.83
N SER A 75 -10.58 0.93 14.76
CA SER A 75 -11.06 1.88 13.75
C SER A 75 -10.23 3.17 13.72
N ASP A 76 -9.88 3.70 14.90
CA ASP A 76 -9.07 4.90 15.00
C ASP A 76 -7.64 4.65 14.55
N MET A 77 -7.07 3.53 15.01
CA MET A 77 -5.67 3.15 14.69
C MET A 77 -5.45 2.86 13.19
N ILE A 78 -6.45 2.35 12.48
CA ILE A 78 -6.35 2.11 11.03
C ILE A 78 -6.73 3.33 10.18
N SER A 79 -7.21 4.41 10.80
CA SER A 79 -7.58 5.64 10.09
C SER A 79 -6.34 6.36 9.57
N ARG A 80 -6.44 6.88 8.35
CA ARG A 80 -5.44 7.74 7.69
C ARG A 80 -6.07 9.04 7.28
N GLN A 81 -5.26 10.07 7.11
CA GLN A 81 -5.70 11.39 6.69
C GLN A 81 -4.72 11.97 5.68
N ASN A 82 -5.24 12.65 4.64
CA ASN A 82 -4.42 13.41 3.70
C ASN A 82 -4.26 14.87 4.16
N ASP A 83 -3.62 15.68 3.33
CA ASP A 83 -3.40 17.11 3.54
C ASP A 83 -4.68 17.95 3.48
N THR A 84 -5.72 17.48 2.79
CA THR A 84 -7.03 18.16 2.69
C THR A 84 -7.95 17.84 3.86
N GLY A 85 -7.55 16.89 4.74
CA GLY A 85 -8.34 16.46 5.89
C GLY A 85 -9.27 15.27 5.59
N ASP A 86 -9.27 14.73 4.37
CA ASP A 86 -10.05 13.54 4.05
C ASP A 86 -9.51 12.33 4.80
N THR A 87 -10.39 11.53 5.36
CA THR A 87 -10.04 10.35 6.14
C THR A 87 -10.50 9.06 5.46
N TRP A 88 -9.74 7.98 5.65
CA TRP A 88 -10.09 6.63 5.19
C TRP A 88 -9.48 5.56 6.08
N SER A 89 -10.03 4.36 6.04
CA SER A 89 -9.43 3.20 6.69
C SER A 89 -8.33 2.58 5.82
N SER A 90 -7.18 2.30 6.41
CA SER A 90 -6.07 1.65 5.73
C SER A 90 -6.37 0.17 5.49
N ILE A 91 -6.48 -0.21 4.22
CA ILE A 91 -6.79 -1.57 3.76
C ILE A 91 -5.76 -2.10 2.76
N ASN A 92 -4.83 -1.26 2.31
CA ASN A 92 -3.89 -1.58 1.26
C ASN A 92 -2.76 -2.48 1.79
N LEU A 93 -2.40 -3.51 1.03
CA LEU A 93 -1.31 -4.43 1.37
C LEU A 93 0.06 -3.76 1.40
N MET A 94 0.23 -2.61 0.70
CA MET A 94 1.47 -1.84 0.71
C MET A 94 1.54 -0.77 1.80
N ASP A 95 0.56 -0.72 2.71
CA ASP A 95 0.68 0.07 3.93
C ASP A 95 1.48 -0.69 4.99
N TYR A 96 1.94 0.03 6.02
CA TYR A 96 2.65 -0.57 7.16
C TYR A 96 1.68 -1.05 8.25
N SER A 97 2.22 -1.26 9.45
CA SER A 97 1.48 -1.67 10.64
C SER A 97 0.21 -0.82 10.88
N MET A 98 -0.73 -1.36 11.61
CA MET A 98 -2.05 -0.77 11.87
C MET A 98 -2.84 -0.51 10.58
N SER A 99 -2.91 -1.53 9.75
CA SER A 99 -3.72 -1.59 8.54
C SER A 99 -4.38 -2.97 8.46
N LEU A 100 -5.53 -3.07 7.82
CA LEU A 100 -6.19 -4.36 7.60
C LEU A 100 -5.49 -5.21 6.54
N ASN A 101 -4.67 -4.60 5.66
CA ASN A 101 -3.75 -5.24 4.71
C ASN A 101 -4.36 -6.39 3.90
N TYR A 102 -5.46 -6.19 3.22
CA TYR A 102 -6.11 -7.25 2.43
C TYR A 102 -6.29 -6.93 0.94
N GLN A 103 -5.92 -5.74 0.48
CA GLN A 103 -6.24 -5.29 -0.88
C GLN A 103 -5.06 -4.63 -1.59
N PHE A 104 -4.94 -4.92 -2.90
CA PHE A 104 -4.23 -4.09 -3.88
C PHE A 104 -5.24 -3.31 -4.72
N THR A 105 -4.91 -2.08 -5.10
CA THR A 105 -5.71 -1.29 -6.04
C THR A 105 -5.63 -1.83 -7.47
N ALA A 106 -6.45 -1.31 -8.38
CA ALA A 106 -6.45 -1.72 -9.77
C ALA A 106 -5.11 -1.41 -10.45
N GLN A 107 -4.56 -0.21 -10.23
CA GLN A 107 -3.26 0.19 -10.80
C GLN A 107 -2.09 -0.56 -10.18
N GLN A 108 -2.13 -0.88 -8.90
CA GLN A 108 -1.12 -1.74 -8.28
C GLN A 108 -1.12 -3.14 -8.92
N ARG A 109 -2.29 -3.72 -9.16
CA ARG A 109 -2.41 -5.02 -9.86
C ARG A 109 -1.90 -4.94 -11.29
N GLU A 110 -2.19 -3.86 -12.00
CA GLU A 110 -1.68 -3.65 -13.36
C GLU A 110 -0.15 -3.53 -13.37
N ARG A 111 0.42 -2.77 -12.45
CA ARG A 111 1.87 -2.66 -12.29
C ARG A 111 2.53 -4.01 -12.02
N ILE A 112 1.94 -4.84 -11.16
CA ILE A 112 2.39 -6.23 -10.93
C ILE A 112 2.40 -7.02 -12.25
N ARG A 113 1.33 -6.94 -13.05
CA ARG A 113 1.24 -7.64 -14.34
C ARG A 113 2.33 -7.19 -15.29
N GLN A 114 2.57 -5.88 -15.40
CA GLN A 114 3.63 -5.33 -16.25
C GLN A 114 5.00 -5.85 -15.83
N VAL A 115 5.30 -5.90 -14.52
CA VAL A 115 6.56 -6.44 -14.02
C VAL A 115 6.68 -7.94 -14.35
N LEU A 116 5.63 -8.72 -14.17
CA LEU A 116 5.60 -10.15 -14.52
C LEU A 116 5.86 -10.38 -16.01
N TYR A 117 5.29 -9.54 -16.89
CA TYR A 117 5.42 -9.70 -18.33
C TYR A 117 6.75 -9.21 -18.92
N TYR A 118 7.29 -8.12 -18.38
CA TYR A 118 8.42 -7.43 -19.02
C TYR A 118 9.74 -7.51 -18.25
N SER A 119 9.72 -7.87 -16.97
CA SER A 119 10.96 -7.95 -16.20
C SER A 119 11.76 -9.21 -16.57
N PRO A 120 13.01 -9.08 -17.03
CA PRO A 120 13.86 -10.23 -17.31
C PRO A 120 14.28 -11.00 -16.05
N LEU A 121 14.13 -10.38 -14.87
CA LEU A 121 14.54 -10.96 -13.58
C LEU A 121 13.52 -11.96 -13.03
N ILE A 122 12.29 -11.98 -13.57
CA ILE A 122 11.23 -12.88 -13.12
C ILE A 122 11.10 -14.03 -14.10
N PRO A 123 11.21 -15.30 -13.68
CA PRO A 123 11.04 -16.44 -14.55
C PRO A 123 9.62 -16.51 -15.19
N GLY A 124 9.52 -17.05 -16.38
CA GLY A 124 8.25 -17.29 -17.07
C GLY A 124 8.22 -16.73 -18.50
N PRO A 125 7.15 -16.99 -19.25
CA PRO A 125 6.99 -16.47 -20.61
C PRO A 125 6.92 -14.94 -20.55
N LYS A 126 7.70 -14.27 -21.43
CA LYS A 126 7.76 -12.82 -21.51
C LYS A 126 7.11 -12.31 -22.79
N LYS A 127 6.43 -11.17 -22.68
CA LYS A 127 6.04 -10.38 -23.85
C LYS A 127 7.21 -9.49 -24.26
N GLU A 128 7.44 -9.36 -25.55
CA GLU A 128 8.34 -8.35 -26.06
C GLU A 128 7.78 -6.96 -25.72
N ARG A 129 8.63 -6.07 -25.24
CA ARG A 129 8.23 -4.68 -25.06
C ARG A 129 7.84 -4.11 -26.41
N PRO A 130 6.65 -3.49 -26.56
CA PRO A 130 6.35 -2.77 -27.79
C PRO A 130 7.47 -1.78 -28.03
N ASN A 131 8.08 -1.87 -29.22
CA ASN A 131 9.13 -0.93 -29.59
C ASN A 131 8.50 0.45 -29.64
N THR A 132 8.89 1.36 -28.75
CA THR A 132 8.34 2.72 -28.62
C THR A 132 8.62 3.60 -29.86
N ARG A 133 9.15 3.02 -30.94
CA ARG A 133 9.43 3.66 -32.22
C ARG A 133 8.49 3.30 -33.36
N SER A 134 7.54 2.38 -33.17
CA SER A 134 6.53 2.08 -34.18
C SER A 134 5.17 2.61 -33.74
N THR A 135 4.61 3.48 -34.55
CA THR A 135 3.24 3.99 -34.49
C THR A 135 2.22 2.91 -34.89
N GLU A 136 2.23 1.76 -34.23
CA GLU A 136 1.16 0.79 -34.36
C GLU A 136 0.32 0.83 -33.10
N THR A 137 -0.94 1.16 -33.29
CA THR A 137 -2.01 1.16 -32.30
C THR A 137 -2.04 -0.19 -31.58
N ALA A 138 -1.65 -0.18 -30.31
CA ALA A 138 -1.86 -1.33 -29.43
C ALA A 138 -3.37 -1.57 -29.32
N THR A 139 -3.83 -2.71 -29.81
CA THR A 139 -5.17 -3.19 -29.50
C THR A 139 -5.19 -3.59 -28.02
N ASP A 140 -5.90 -2.80 -27.22
CA ASP A 140 -6.22 -3.10 -25.82
C ASP A 140 -7.20 -4.28 -25.76
N GLU A 141 -6.73 -5.51 -26.00
CA GLU A 141 -7.50 -6.68 -25.59
C GLU A 141 -7.21 -6.97 -24.11
N PRO A 142 -8.25 -7.07 -23.27
CA PRO A 142 -8.08 -7.46 -21.87
C PRO A 142 -7.45 -8.86 -21.82
N LEU A 143 -6.30 -8.98 -21.13
CA LEU A 143 -5.68 -10.28 -20.90
C LEU A 143 -6.56 -11.09 -19.93
N ASP A 144 -7.23 -12.09 -20.47
CA ASP A 144 -7.95 -13.10 -19.71
C ASP A 144 -6.92 -14.03 -19.05
N LEU A 145 -6.53 -13.71 -17.82
CA LEU A 145 -5.63 -14.56 -17.03
C LEU A 145 -6.46 -15.56 -16.23
N PRO A 146 -6.16 -16.86 -16.31
CA PRO A 146 -6.85 -17.85 -15.50
C PRO A 146 -6.62 -17.55 -14.01
N VAL A 147 -7.71 -17.46 -13.27
CA VAL A 147 -7.68 -17.36 -11.81
C VAL A 147 -7.21 -18.69 -11.25
N ILE A 148 -6.00 -18.75 -10.71
CA ILE A 148 -5.51 -19.92 -9.99
C ILE A 148 -6.13 -19.90 -8.60
N ILE A 149 -7.15 -20.70 -8.39
CA ILE A 149 -7.70 -20.97 -7.06
C ILE A 149 -6.83 -22.03 -6.42
N VAL A 150 -5.99 -21.63 -5.47
CA VAL A 150 -5.29 -22.58 -4.59
C VAL A 150 -6.28 -23.05 -3.55
N LYS A 151 -6.64 -24.34 -3.59
CA LYS A 151 -7.45 -25.03 -2.57
C LYS A 151 -6.60 -25.31 -1.33
#